data_aecca9b4f353de20d2338dbe6f836f2f
#
_entry.id   aecca9b4f353de20d2338dbe6f836f2f
#
_cell.length_a   1.000
_cell.length_b   1.000
_cell.length_c   1.000
_cell.angle_alpha   90.00
_cell.angle_beta   90.00
_cell.angle_gamma   90.00
#
_symmetry.space_group_name_H-M   'P 1'
#
loop_
_entity.id
_entity.type
_entity.pdbx_description
1 polymer ?
#
loop_
_entity_poly.entity_id
_entity_poly.type
_entity_poly.pdbx_seq_one_letter_code
_entity_poly.pdbx_strand_id
1 'polypeptide(L)'
;MVNCEQLEAYRQLEEAALVGCWAHVRRKFFEATPKQADKSSLGAKGLAYCDQLFSLERDWEALPADERLQKRQEHLQPLLEDFFAWCRRQSVLSGSKLGRAIEYSLKYEETFKTILKDGHLVLSNNLAERAIKSLVMGRKNWLFSQSFEGAKARAIIMSLLETAKRHQLNSEKYLSYLLECLPNEETLVNKEVLEAYLPWXNWHIKASQYYLESLYNLLRERLLTQPLLHADETSYRVLESDSQLTYYWTFLSGKAENQAITLYHHDQRRSGLVVQEFLGDYSGYVHCDMLRQ
;
A
#
# COMPACT_ATOMS: atom_id res chain seq x y z
N MET A 1 -1.60 17.30 -4.35
CA MET A 1 -2.81 17.06 -3.53
C MET A 1 -3.45 15.78 -4.01
N VAL A 2 -3.47 14.76 -3.18
CA VAL A 2 -4.06 13.46 -3.54
C VAL A 2 -5.47 13.43 -2.96
N ASN A 3 -6.43 13.12 -3.78
CA ASN A 3 -7.86 13.34 -3.54
C ASN A 3 -8.61 12.09 -3.02
N CYS A 4 -9.78 12.30 -2.38
CA CYS A 4 -10.65 11.27 -1.78
C CYS A 4 -11.27 10.26 -2.76
N GLU A 5 -11.10 10.42 -4.05
CA GLU A 5 -11.58 9.44 -5.03
C GLU A 5 -10.88 8.08 -4.86
N GLN A 6 -9.70 8.05 -4.26
CA GLN A 6 -8.96 6.82 -4.00
C GLN A 6 -9.72 5.85 -3.10
N LEU A 7 -10.38 6.35 -2.05
CA LEU A 7 -11.17 5.46 -1.19
C LEU A 7 -12.40 4.90 -1.92
N GLU A 8 -13.02 5.71 -2.78
CA GLU A 8 -14.17 5.24 -3.58
C GLU A 8 -13.78 4.08 -4.50
N ALA A 9 -12.55 4.11 -5.05
CA ALA A 9 -12.02 3.01 -5.87
C ALA A 9 -11.96 1.70 -5.07
N TYR A 10 -11.43 1.75 -3.84
CA TYR A 10 -11.30 0.56 -3.01
C TYR A 10 -12.63 0.12 -2.37
N ARG A 11 -13.62 1.03 -2.25
CA ARG A 11 -14.94 0.72 -1.70
C ARG A 11 -15.76 -0.25 -2.54
N GLN A 12 -15.39 -0.45 -3.80
CA GLN A 12 -16.07 -1.39 -4.69
C GLN A 12 -15.69 -2.85 -4.38
N LEU A 13 -14.71 -3.07 -3.49
CA LEU A 13 -14.34 -4.41 -3.05
C LEU A 13 -15.40 -4.91 -2.06
N GLU A 14 -16.15 -5.92 -2.46
CA GLU A 14 -17.27 -6.46 -1.65
C GLU A 14 -16.78 -7.38 -0.52
N GLU A 15 -15.70 -8.11 -0.74
CA GLU A 15 -15.19 -9.13 0.18
C GLU A 15 -13.98 -8.68 1.00
N ALA A 16 -13.34 -7.58 0.64
CA ALA A 16 -12.15 -7.08 1.35
C ALA A 16 -12.51 -5.97 2.34
N ALA A 17 -11.91 -6.00 3.52
CA ALA A 17 -12.08 -4.97 4.54
C ALA A 17 -11.00 -3.88 4.37
N LEU A 18 -11.44 -2.63 4.27
CA LEU A 18 -10.52 -1.49 4.13
C LEU A 18 -9.93 -1.10 5.49
N VAL A 19 -8.64 -0.77 5.49
CA VAL A 19 -7.91 -0.29 6.67
C VAL A 19 -7.40 1.13 6.40
N GLY A 20 -7.79 2.07 7.23
CA GLY A 20 -7.43 3.48 7.05
C GLY A 20 -6.01 3.81 7.53
N CYS A 21 -5.33 4.68 6.79
CA CYS A 21 -3.96 5.10 7.12
C CYS A 21 -3.97 6.26 8.13
N TRP A 22 -3.65 5.98 9.38
CA TRP A 22 -3.58 6.99 10.46
C TRP A 22 -2.48 8.02 10.24
N ALA A 23 -1.46 7.72 9.43
CA ALA A 23 -0.42 8.72 9.10
C ALA A 23 -1.02 9.91 8.36
N HIS A 24 -2.07 9.72 7.54
CA HIS A 24 -2.75 10.83 6.87
C HIS A 24 -3.60 11.66 7.83
N VAL A 25 -4.28 11.03 8.79
CA VAL A 25 -5.00 11.75 9.86
C VAL A 25 -4.00 12.64 10.62
N ARG A 26 -2.88 12.03 11.04
CA ARG A 26 -1.81 12.73 11.76
C ARG A 26 -1.28 13.93 10.96
N ARG A 27 -1.00 13.71 9.67
CA ARG A 27 -0.51 14.78 8.77
C ARG A 27 -1.50 15.94 8.69
N LYS A 28 -2.80 15.66 8.56
CA LYS A 28 -3.84 16.70 8.49
C LYS A 28 -3.88 17.54 9.77
N PHE A 29 -3.80 16.93 10.95
CA PHE A 29 -3.75 17.66 12.21
C PHE A 29 -2.43 18.42 12.38
N PHE A 30 -1.31 17.86 11.94
CA PHE A 30 -0.01 18.55 11.93
C PHE A 30 -0.08 19.82 11.06
N GLU A 31 -0.63 19.72 9.85
CA GLU A 31 -0.80 20.87 8.94
C GLU A 31 -1.81 21.90 9.45
N ALA A 32 -2.73 21.48 10.30
CA ALA A 32 -3.72 22.34 10.93
C ALA A 32 -3.17 23.03 12.19
N THR A 33 -2.01 22.60 12.68
CA THR A 33 -1.36 23.21 13.85
C THR A 33 -0.45 24.35 13.40
N PRO A 34 -0.69 25.60 13.82
CA PRO A 34 0.20 26.71 13.46
C PRO A 34 1.61 26.50 14.05
N LYS A 35 2.64 26.97 13.34
CA LYS A 35 4.05 26.79 13.75
C LYS A 35 4.37 27.34 15.13
N GLN A 36 3.65 28.38 15.56
CA GLN A 36 3.82 29.02 16.87
C GLN A 36 2.67 28.69 17.83
N ALA A 37 1.90 27.62 17.52
CA ALA A 37 0.74 27.30 18.35
C ALA A 37 1.15 26.72 19.70
N ASP A 38 0.44 27.15 20.73
CA ASP A 38 0.46 26.50 22.03
C ASP A 38 -0.08 25.06 21.90
N LYS A 39 0.37 24.18 22.77
CA LYS A 39 -0.11 22.79 22.88
C LYS A 39 -1.61 22.70 23.16
N SER A 40 -2.24 23.78 23.62
CA SER A 40 -3.69 23.88 23.86
C SER A 40 -4.51 24.02 22.57
N SER A 41 -3.90 24.34 21.43
CA SER A 41 -4.63 24.50 20.17
C SER A 41 -5.32 23.21 19.75
N LEU A 42 -6.48 23.32 19.11
CA LEU A 42 -7.26 22.13 18.69
C LEU A 42 -6.46 21.26 17.69
N GLY A 43 -5.66 21.87 16.81
CA GLY A 43 -4.77 21.15 15.92
C GLY A 43 -3.76 20.30 16.69
N ALA A 44 -3.11 20.90 17.71
CA ALA A 44 -2.14 20.21 18.55
C ALA A 44 -2.78 19.08 19.37
N LYS A 45 -4.03 19.28 19.84
CA LYS A 45 -4.78 18.23 20.56
C LYS A 45 -5.08 17.03 19.65
N GLY A 46 -5.55 17.27 18.42
CA GLY A 46 -5.78 16.19 17.45
C GLY A 46 -4.49 15.47 17.08
N LEU A 47 -3.39 16.23 16.93
CA LEU A 47 -2.07 15.66 16.69
C LEU A 47 -1.61 14.78 17.87
N ALA A 48 -1.84 15.24 19.10
CA ALA A 48 -1.46 14.47 20.30
C ALA A 48 -2.19 13.13 20.40
N TYR A 49 -3.49 13.05 20.03
CA TYR A 49 -4.20 11.79 19.92
C TYR A 49 -3.50 10.85 18.94
N CYS A 50 -3.16 11.34 17.76
CA CYS A 50 -2.47 10.52 16.75
C CYS A 50 -1.09 10.07 17.25
N ASP A 51 -0.33 10.95 17.87
CA ASP A 51 1.00 10.62 18.41
C ASP A 51 0.89 9.53 19.48
N GLN A 52 -0.14 9.58 20.32
CA GLN A 52 -0.40 8.55 21.34
C GLN A 52 -0.74 7.19 20.69
N LEU A 53 -1.58 7.17 19.65
CA LEU A 53 -1.88 5.94 18.90
C LEU A 53 -0.60 5.30 18.36
N PHE A 54 0.27 6.10 17.72
CA PHE A 54 1.53 5.60 17.16
C PHE A 54 2.52 5.17 18.26
N SER A 55 2.49 5.81 19.42
CA SER A 55 3.36 5.42 20.55
C SER A 55 2.95 4.04 21.07
N LEU A 56 1.67 3.83 21.35
CA LEU A 56 1.15 2.53 21.80
C LEU A 56 1.51 1.40 20.81
N GLU A 57 1.27 1.62 19.52
CA GLU A 57 1.58 0.61 18.50
C GLU A 57 3.08 0.28 18.44
N ARG A 58 3.94 1.27 18.64
CA ARG A 58 5.38 1.05 18.67
C ARG A 58 5.78 0.17 19.87
N ASP A 59 5.16 0.41 21.02
CA ASP A 59 5.44 -0.38 22.23
C ASP A 59 5.03 -1.84 22.06
N TRP A 60 4.07 -2.12 21.17
CA TRP A 60 3.56 -3.47 20.90
C TRP A 60 4.11 -4.09 19.61
N GLU A 61 5.02 -3.44 18.91
CA GLU A 61 5.52 -3.89 17.58
C GLU A 61 6.10 -5.31 17.61
N ALA A 62 6.73 -5.68 18.74
CA ALA A 62 7.36 -7.00 18.88
C ALA A 62 6.41 -8.10 19.40
N LEU A 63 5.18 -7.77 19.77
CA LEU A 63 4.22 -8.74 20.30
C LEU A 63 3.62 -9.63 19.19
N PRO A 64 3.27 -10.89 19.49
CA PRO A 64 2.42 -11.68 18.60
C PRO A 64 1.10 -10.97 18.26
N ALA A 65 0.52 -11.31 17.13
CA ALA A 65 -0.69 -10.64 16.64
C ALA A 65 -1.86 -10.73 17.64
N ASP A 66 -2.06 -11.89 18.24
CA ASP A 66 -3.15 -12.10 19.20
C ASP A 66 -2.98 -11.20 20.45
N GLU A 67 -1.76 -11.13 20.99
CA GLU A 67 -1.45 -10.26 22.14
C GLU A 67 -1.60 -8.79 21.76
N ARG A 68 -1.14 -8.41 20.55
CA ARG A 68 -1.30 -7.04 20.02
C ARG A 68 -2.79 -6.69 19.88
N LEU A 69 -3.60 -7.61 19.38
CA LEU A 69 -5.04 -7.39 19.26
C LEU A 69 -5.68 -7.15 20.63
N GLN A 70 -5.32 -7.95 21.63
CA GLN A 70 -5.80 -7.76 22.99
C GLN A 70 -5.41 -6.38 23.52
N LYS A 71 -4.14 -5.97 23.35
CA LYS A 71 -3.68 -4.64 23.77
C LYS A 71 -4.44 -3.51 23.08
N ARG A 72 -4.76 -3.68 21.79
CA ARG A 72 -5.59 -2.72 21.06
C ARG A 72 -6.98 -2.60 21.65
N GLN A 73 -7.61 -3.71 22.01
CA GLN A 73 -8.95 -3.70 22.60
C GLN A 73 -8.92 -3.06 24.01
N GLU A 74 -7.88 -3.30 24.79
CA GLU A 74 -7.73 -2.75 26.14
C GLU A 74 -7.38 -1.25 26.14
N HIS A 75 -6.54 -0.80 25.24
CA HIS A 75 -5.94 0.56 25.32
C HIS A 75 -6.21 1.43 24.09
N LEU A 76 -6.14 0.85 22.87
CA LEU A 76 -6.33 1.63 21.63
C LEU A 76 -7.79 1.94 21.39
N GLN A 77 -8.69 0.99 21.64
CA GLN A 77 -10.12 1.20 21.42
C GLN A 77 -10.68 2.38 22.22
N PRO A 78 -10.45 2.48 23.55
CA PRO A 78 -10.94 3.66 24.29
C PRO A 78 -10.34 4.96 23.77
N LEU A 79 -9.08 4.95 23.38
CA LEU A 79 -8.41 6.15 22.83
C LEU A 79 -9.05 6.57 21.50
N LEU A 80 -9.39 5.61 20.64
CA LEU A 80 -10.09 5.88 19.37
C LEU A 80 -11.50 6.46 19.62
N GLU A 81 -12.22 5.88 20.58
CA GLU A 81 -13.55 6.35 20.97
C GLU A 81 -13.49 7.79 21.48
N ASP A 82 -12.52 8.10 22.35
CA ASP A 82 -12.29 9.45 22.86
C ASP A 82 -11.93 10.43 21.73
N PHE A 83 -11.06 10.03 20.82
CA PHE A 83 -10.67 10.84 19.66
C PHE A 83 -11.89 11.20 18.80
N PHE A 84 -12.71 10.23 18.43
CA PHE A 84 -13.86 10.48 17.57
C PHE A 84 -14.95 11.27 18.32
N ALA A 85 -15.17 10.99 19.62
CA ALA A 85 -16.06 11.79 20.45
C ALA A 85 -15.55 13.25 20.57
N TRP A 86 -14.24 13.43 20.74
CA TRP A 86 -13.63 14.76 20.74
C TRP A 86 -13.84 15.45 19.39
N CYS A 87 -13.62 14.78 18.26
CA CYS A 87 -13.84 15.36 16.93
C CYS A 87 -15.28 15.89 16.76
N ARG A 88 -16.27 15.09 17.20
CA ARG A 88 -17.70 15.47 17.08
C ARG A 88 -18.08 16.71 17.90
N ARG A 89 -17.36 16.95 19.00
CA ARG A 89 -17.63 18.10 19.89
C ARG A 89 -17.03 19.42 19.38
N GLN A 90 -16.21 19.38 18.32
CA GLN A 90 -15.54 20.60 17.87
C GLN A 90 -16.43 21.39 16.91
N SER A 91 -16.64 22.65 17.24
CA SER A 91 -17.28 23.61 16.34
C SER A 91 -16.16 24.38 15.60
N VAL A 92 -15.91 24.02 14.36
CA VAL A 92 -14.82 24.58 13.55
C VAL A 92 -15.35 25.03 12.20
N LEU A 93 -14.72 26.05 11.64
CA LEU A 93 -15.09 26.56 10.31
C LEU A 93 -14.87 25.47 9.26
N SER A 94 -15.94 25.12 8.54
CA SER A 94 -15.86 24.19 7.42
C SER A 94 -14.88 24.73 6.35
N GLY A 95 -14.08 23.84 5.76
CA GLY A 95 -13.08 24.20 4.77
C GLY A 95 -11.76 24.71 5.34
N SER A 96 -11.70 25.03 6.65
CA SER A 96 -10.42 25.33 7.30
C SER A 96 -9.55 24.06 7.34
N LYS A 97 -8.23 24.20 7.54
CA LYS A 97 -7.35 23.02 7.68
C LYS A 97 -7.82 22.10 8.81
N LEU A 98 -8.21 22.68 9.94
CA LEU A 98 -8.71 21.90 11.09
C LEU A 98 -10.08 21.26 10.77
N GLY A 99 -10.98 22.02 10.14
CA GLY A 99 -12.28 21.49 9.71
C GLY A 99 -12.11 20.27 8.79
N ARG A 100 -11.25 20.39 7.78
CA ARG A 100 -10.94 19.28 6.85
C ARG A 100 -10.30 18.09 7.56
N ALA A 101 -9.47 18.31 8.59
CA ALA A 101 -8.89 17.20 9.36
C ALA A 101 -9.97 16.43 10.13
N ILE A 102 -10.89 17.16 10.79
CA ILE A 102 -11.98 16.59 11.56
C ILE A 102 -12.99 15.89 10.63
N GLU A 103 -13.41 16.56 9.55
CA GLU A 103 -14.35 16.00 8.56
C GLU A 103 -13.80 14.69 7.97
N TYR A 104 -12.52 14.68 7.60
CA TYR A 104 -11.84 13.49 7.08
C TYR A 104 -11.86 12.35 8.11
N SER A 105 -11.53 12.65 9.35
CA SER A 105 -11.49 11.64 10.42
C SER A 105 -12.88 11.02 10.63
N LEU A 106 -13.92 11.84 10.73
CA LEU A 106 -15.29 11.40 10.97
C LEU A 106 -15.89 10.66 9.76
N LYS A 107 -15.59 11.13 8.54
CA LYS A 107 -16.08 10.50 7.31
C LYS A 107 -15.63 9.03 7.19
N TYR A 108 -14.41 8.73 7.64
CA TYR A 108 -13.81 7.41 7.46
C TYR A 108 -13.60 6.67 8.80
N GLU A 109 -14.35 7.04 9.83
CA GLU A 109 -14.23 6.49 11.19
C GLU A 109 -14.22 4.96 11.21
N GLU A 110 -15.17 4.29 10.54
CA GLU A 110 -15.24 2.84 10.52
C GLU A 110 -14.01 2.20 9.90
N THR A 111 -13.49 2.80 8.84
CA THR A 111 -12.27 2.31 8.17
C THR A 111 -11.04 2.46 9.08
N PHE A 112 -10.99 3.54 9.87
CA PHE A 112 -9.91 3.73 10.85
C PHE A 112 -10.01 2.77 12.03
N LYS A 113 -11.23 2.37 12.41
CA LYS A 113 -11.47 1.38 13.47
C LYS A 113 -11.17 -0.05 13.05
N THR A 114 -11.03 -0.33 11.75
CA THR A 114 -10.70 -1.68 11.26
C THR A 114 -9.42 -2.23 11.92
N ILE A 115 -8.49 -1.38 12.34
CA ILE A 115 -7.27 -1.77 13.06
C ILE A 115 -7.57 -2.63 14.32
N LEU A 116 -8.77 -2.52 14.88
CA LEU A 116 -9.20 -3.26 16.08
C LEU A 116 -9.67 -4.69 15.76
N LYS A 117 -9.68 -5.10 14.49
CA LYS A 117 -10.23 -6.41 14.08
C LYS A 117 -9.15 -7.50 14.01
N ASP A 118 -7.88 -7.11 13.81
CA ASP A 118 -6.81 -8.09 13.62
C ASP A 118 -5.47 -7.47 14.01
N GLY A 119 -4.69 -8.21 14.79
CA GLY A 119 -3.38 -7.76 15.29
C GLY A 119 -2.29 -7.68 14.22
N HIS A 120 -2.49 -8.28 13.04
CA HIS A 120 -1.54 -8.17 11.93
C HIS A 120 -1.63 -6.79 11.23
N LEU A 121 -2.76 -6.10 11.35
CA LEU A 121 -2.97 -4.79 10.71
C LEU A 121 -1.98 -3.76 11.28
N VAL A 122 -1.69 -2.72 10.48
CA VAL A 122 -0.78 -1.63 10.89
C VAL A 122 -1.47 -0.27 10.73
N LEU A 123 -1.05 0.71 11.54
CA LEU A 123 -1.67 2.06 11.54
C LEU A 123 -1.40 2.86 10.27
N SER A 124 -0.36 2.52 9.49
CA SER A 124 0.01 3.36 8.35
C SER A 124 0.28 2.56 7.09
N ASN A 125 -0.03 3.16 5.94
CA ASN A 125 0.27 2.61 4.62
C ASN A 125 1.67 3.01 4.12
N ASN A 126 2.56 3.42 5.00
CA ASN A 126 3.93 3.86 4.64
C ASN A 126 4.72 2.79 3.88
N LEU A 127 4.35 1.52 4.03
CA LEU A 127 5.02 0.42 3.32
C LEU A 127 4.76 0.54 1.80
N ALA A 128 3.51 0.75 1.39
CA ALA A 128 3.16 0.96 -0.02
C ALA A 128 3.75 2.27 -0.55
N GLU A 129 3.66 3.36 0.24
CA GLU A 129 4.25 4.65 -0.15
C GLU A 129 5.77 4.53 -0.40
N ARG A 130 6.47 3.74 0.41
CA ARG A 130 7.91 3.50 0.21
C ARG A 130 8.19 2.64 -1.02
N ALA A 131 7.36 1.63 -1.29
CA ALA A 131 7.52 0.79 -2.48
C ALA A 131 7.34 1.61 -3.77
N ILE A 132 6.29 2.42 -3.84
CA ILE A 132 6.03 3.24 -5.03
C ILE A 132 7.11 4.33 -5.23
N LYS A 133 7.82 4.70 -4.17
CA LYS A 133 8.87 5.73 -4.22
C LYS A 133 10.00 5.37 -5.21
N SER A 134 10.35 4.10 -5.34
CA SER A 134 11.36 3.65 -6.31
C SER A 134 10.96 4.01 -7.74
N LEU A 135 9.69 3.79 -8.09
CA LEU A 135 9.15 4.15 -9.40
C LEU A 135 9.13 5.68 -9.60
N VAL A 136 8.70 6.43 -8.57
CA VAL A 136 8.63 7.89 -8.60
C VAL A 136 10.03 8.50 -8.73
N MET A 137 11.02 7.96 -8.03
CA MET A 137 12.42 8.42 -8.14
C MET A 137 13.01 8.11 -9.52
N GLY A 138 12.73 6.92 -10.06
CA GLY A 138 13.16 6.53 -11.39
C GLY A 138 12.57 7.43 -12.48
N ARG A 139 11.31 7.92 -12.28
CA ARG A 139 10.67 8.85 -13.20
C ARG A 139 11.50 10.12 -13.45
N LYS A 140 12.36 10.52 -12.52
CA LYS A 140 13.29 11.65 -12.71
C LYS A 140 14.34 11.36 -13.78
N ASN A 141 14.64 10.09 -14.05
CA ASN A 141 15.62 9.68 -15.04
C ASN A 141 15.00 9.41 -16.41
N TRP A 142 13.89 8.68 -16.45
CA TRP A 142 13.26 8.28 -17.72
C TRP A 142 12.00 9.06 -18.09
N LEU A 143 11.51 9.95 -17.24
CA LEU A 143 10.41 10.92 -17.42
C LEU A 143 9.06 10.30 -17.79
N PHE A 144 8.97 9.43 -18.82
CA PHE A 144 7.72 8.87 -19.36
C PHE A 144 7.98 7.52 -20.02
N SER A 145 6.90 6.82 -20.39
CA SER A 145 6.93 5.68 -21.29
C SER A 145 6.36 6.09 -22.65
N GLN A 146 6.95 5.64 -23.73
CA GLN A 146 6.49 5.95 -25.09
C GLN A 146 5.20 5.21 -25.43
N SER A 147 5.03 3.99 -24.91
CA SER A 147 3.88 3.12 -25.23
C SER A 147 3.32 2.45 -23.97
N PHE A 148 2.11 1.92 -24.08
CA PHE A 148 1.48 1.13 -23.03
C PHE A 148 2.26 -0.16 -22.77
N GLU A 149 2.74 -0.82 -23.83
CA GLU A 149 3.56 -2.03 -23.68
C GLU A 149 4.85 -1.73 -22.91
N GLY A 150 5.48 -0.59 -23.18
CA GLY A 150 6.66 -0.14 -22.44
C GLY A 150 6.34 0.15 -20.96
N ALA A 151 5.16 0.73 -20.68
CA ALA A 151 4.73 0.96 -19.29
C ALA A 151 4.44 -0.37 -18.57
N LYS A 152 3.76 -1.32 -19.24
CA LYS A 152 3.49 -2.67 -18.73
C LYS A 152 4.80 -3.42 -18.44
N ALA A 153 5.72 -3.43 -19.39
CA ALA A 153 7.04 -4.08 -19.22
C ALA A 153 7.78 -3.50 -18.01
N ARG A 154 7.73 -2.17 -17.84
CA ARG A 154 8.34 -1.51 -16.67
C ARG A 154 7.67 -1.95 -15.37
N ALA A 155 6.34 -2.05 -15.34
CA ALA A 155 5.62 -2.52 -14.15
C ALA A 155 6.09 -3.93 -13.76
N ILE A 156 6.17 -4.86 -14.72
CA ILE A 156 6.62 -6.24 -14.50
C ILE A 156 8.05 -6.25 -13.92
N ILE A 157 8.99 -5.57 -14.59
CA ILE A 157 10.40 -5.53 -14.16
C ILE A 157 10.53 -4.93 -12.76
N MET A 158 9.85 -3.80 -12.51
CA MET A 158 9.91 -3.13 -11.19
C MET A 158 9.31 -4.02 -10.10
N SER A 159 8.26 -4.78 -10.40
CA SER A 159 7.68 -5.73 -9.43
C SER A 159 8.70 -6.78 -9.01
N LEU A 160 9.41 -7.38 -9.97
CA LEU A 160 10.44 -8.38 -9.68
C LEU A 160 11.60 -7.78 -8.86
N LEU A 161 12.07 -6.59 -9.26
CA LEU A 161 13.19 -5.92 -8.59
C LEU A 161 12.85 -5.52 -7.14
N GLU A 162 11.66 -4.94 -6.91
CA GLU A 162 11.24 -4.51 -5.57
C GLU A 162 10.92 -5.73 -4.67
N THR A 163 10.35 -6.79 -5.24
CA THR A 163 10.15 -8.04 -4.50
C THR A 163 11.51 -8.65 -4.10
N ALA A 164 12.48 -8.71 -5.02
CA ALA A 164 13.83 -9.18 -4.70
C ALA A 164 14.48 -8.37 -3.56
N LYS A 165 14.32 -7.03 -3.57
CA LYS A 165 14.82 -6.17 -2.48
C LYS A 165 14.20 -6.50 -1.14
N ARG A 166 12.90 -6.83 -1.09
CA ARG A 166 12.22 -7.21 0.15
C ARG A 166 12.80 -8.52 0.73
N HIS A 167 13.36 -9.37 -0.12
CA HIS A 167 14.05 -10.61 0.27
C HIS A 167 15.58 -10.41 0.42
N GLN A 168 16.06 -9.16 0.47
CA GLN A 168 17.46 -8.79 0.66
C GLN A 168 18.38 -9.32 -0.46
N LEU A 169 17.82 -9.63 -1.63
CA LEU A 169 18.60 -10.01 -2.80
C LEU A 169 19.15 -8.78 -3.51
N ASN A 170 20.32 -8.93 -4.14
CA ASN A 170 20.81 -7.93 -5.08
C ASN A 170 19.93 -7.97 -6.33
N SER A 171 19.15 -6.91 -6.55
CA SER A 171 18.12 -6.85 -7.61
C SER A 171 18.73 -6.98 -9.01
N GLU A 172 19.94 -6.40 -9.23
CA GLU A 172 20.63 -6.49 -10.51
C GLU A 172 21.04 -7.93 -10.81
N LYS A 173 21.66 -8.59 -9.84
CA LYS A 173 22.08 -10.00 -9.98
C LYS A 173 20.88 -10.91 -10.18
N TYR A 174 19.79 -10.65 -9.45
CA TYR A 174 18.55 -11.43 -9.57
C TYR A 174 17.95 -11.29 -10.98
N LEU A 175 17.87 -10.04 -11.49
CA LEU A 175 17.35 -9.81 -12.84
C LEU A 175 18.27 -10.45 -13.90
N SER A 176 19.59 -10.33 -13.77
CA SER A 176 20.54 -10.98 -14.68
C SER A 176 20.33 -12.48 -14.70
N TYR A 177 20.20 -13.09 -13.54
CA TYR A 177 19.91 -14.51 -13.39
C TYR A 177 18.62 -14.90 -14.13
N LEU A 178 17.53 -14.15 -13.94
CA LEU A 178 16.26 -14.42 -14.63
C LEU A 178 16.43 -14.32 -16.16
N LEU A 179 17.13 -13.30 -16.63
CA LEU A 179 17.34 -13.07 -18.08
C LEU A 179 18.29 -14.10 -18.70
N GLU A 180 19.22 -14.67 -17.93
CA GLU A 180 20.10 -15.74 -18.39
C GLU A 180 19.38 -17.09 -18.44
N CYS A 181 18.53 -17.32 -17.47
CA CYS A 181 17.97 -18.65 -17.23
C CYS A 181 16.61 -18.86 -17.89
N LEU A 182 15.66 -17.92 -17.70
CA LEU A 182 14.30 -18.06 -18.22
C LEU A 182 14.24 -18.26 -19.75
N PRO A 183 15.07 -17.63 -20.62
CA PRO A 183 15.01 -17.90 -22.06
C PRO A 183 15.42 -19.31 -22.47
N ASN A 184 15.97 -20.10 -21.57
CA ASN A 184 16.45 -21.45 -21.88
C ASN A 184 15.56 -22.57 -21.29
N GLU A 185 14.43 -22.22 -20.65
CA GLU A 185 13.51 -23.21 -20.02
C GLU A 185 12.40 -23.65 -20.97
N GLU A 186 12.23 -24.96 -21.17
CA GLU A 186 11.23 -25.50 -22.10
C GLU A 186 9.79 -25.55 -21.54
N THR A 187 9.59 -25.25 -20.25
CA THR A 187 8.32 -25.54 -19.55
C THR A 187 7.81 -24.39 -18.69
N LEU A 188 7.85 -23.15 -19.19
CA LEU A 188 7.40 -21.98 -18.44
C LEU A 188 5.91 -21.88 -18.14
N VAL A 189 5.09 -22.77 -18.65
CA VAL A 189 3.70 -22.91 -18.23
C VAL A 189 3.57 -23.69 -16.93
N ASN A 190 4.64 -24.30 -16.44
CA ASN A 190 4.62 -25.13 -15.24
C ASN A 190 4.94 -24.27 -14.00
N LYS A 191 3.96 -24.14 -13.09
CA LYS A 191 4.09 -23.34 -11.86
C LYS A 191 5.23 -23.83 -10.96
N GLU A 192 5.43 -25.13 -10.85
CA GLU A 192 6.49 -25.71 -10.00
C GLU A 192 7.88 -25.30 -10.49
N VAL A 193 8.03 -25.20 -11.80
CA VAL A 193 9.28 -24.69 -12.40
C VAL A 193 9.46 -23.21 -12.06
N LEU A 194 8.42 -22.39 -12.28
CA LEU A 194 8.49 -20.96 -12.00
C LEU A 194 8.70 -20.64 -10.51
N GLU A 195 8.22 -21.50 -9.60
CA GLU A 195 8.43 -21.31 -8.15
C GLU A 195 9.92 -21.31 -7.78
N ALA A 196 10.76 -22.06 -8.51
CA ALA A 196 12.20 -22.08 -8.27
C ALA A 196 12.89 -20.75 -8.57
N TYR A 197 12.22 -19.87 -9.33
CA TYR A 197 12.73 -18.54 -9.70
C TYR A 197 12.24 -17.42 -8.80
N LEU A 198 11.27 -17.71 -7.91
CA LEU A 198 10.74 -16.67 -7.01
C LEU A 198 11.80 -16.25 -5.97
N PRO A 199 11.83 -14.99 -5.55
CA PRO A 199 12.93 -14.46 -4.73
C PRO A 199 13.10 -15.07 -3.35
N TRP A 200 12.16 -15.85 -2.89
CA TRP A 200 12.23 -16.57 -1.60
C TRP A 200 12.62 -18.04 -1.72
N UNK A 201 12.66 -18.57 -2.87
CA UNK A 201 13.08 -19.85 -3.12
C UNK A 201 14.55 -19.89 -3.23
N ASN A 202 14.98 -20.98 -3.12
CA ASN A 202 16.42 -21.16 -3.35
C ASN A 202 16.78 -20.92 -4.82
N TRP A 203 16.96 -19.66 -5.14
CA TRP A 203 17.17 -19.18 -6.52
C TRP A 203 18.44 -19.70 -7.19
N HIS A 204 19.31 -20.44 -6.49
CA HIS A 204 20.48 -21.11 -7.10
C HIS A 204 20.14 -22.44 -7.74
N ILE A 205 18.94 -22.97 -7.49
CA ILE A 205 18.61 -24.32 -7.97
C ILE A 205 17.77 -24.22 -9.23
N LYS A 206 18.46 -24.33 -10.36
CA LYS A 206 17.90 -24.51 -11.71
C LYS A 206 16.91 -23.46 -12.18
N ALA A 207 17.45 -22.50 -12.74
CA ALA A 207 16.82 -21.58 -13.65
C ALA A 207 16.54 -22.22 -14.98
N SER A 208 15.40 -22.03 -15.49
CA SER A 208 15.13 -22.17 -16.90
C SER A 208 13.73 -21.75 -17.33
N GLN A 209 13.63 -20.89 -18.21
CA GLN A 209 12.76 -20.63 -19.33
C GLN A 209 11.47 -19.83 -19.16
N TYR A 210 11.37 -18.83 -19.95
CA TYR A 210 10.26 -18.03 -20.55
C TYR A 210 9.37 -17.16 -19.68
N TYR A 211 9.42 -15.90 -19.97
CA TYR A 211 8.45 -14.81 -19.74
C TYR A 211 8.27 -14.33 -18.31
N LEU A 212 8.87 -13.20 -18.08
CA LEU A 212 8.70 -12.41 -16.85
C LEU A 212 7.21 -12.21 -16.50
N GLU A 213 6.34 -12.20 -17.51
CA GLU A 213 4.90 -12.06 -17.28
C GLU A 213 4.31 -13.29 -16.57
N SER A 214 4.75 -14.49 -16.91
CA SER A 214 4.31 -15.71 -16.22
C SER A 214 4.73 -15.67 -14.75
N LEU A 215 5.97 -15.25 -14.49
CA LEU A 215 6.47 -15.09 -13.12
C LEU A 215 5.70 -13.98 -12.37
N TYR A 216 5.39 -12.87 -13.04
CA TYR A 216 4.57 -11.79 -12.50
C TYR A 216 3.17 -12.32 -12.09
N ASN A 217 2.55 -13.12 -12.96
CA ASN A 217 1.24 -13.68 -12.67
C ASN A 217 1.27 -14.66 -11.49
N LEU A 218 2.32 -15.46 -11.39
CA LEU A 218 2.53 -16.34 -10.23
C LEU A 218 2.73 -15.51 -8.94
N LEU A 219 3.50 -14.43 -9.01
CA LEU A 219 3.66 -13.51 -7.88
C LEU A 219 2.31 -12.90 -7.47
N ARG A 220 1.47 -12.54 -8.46
CA ARG A 220 0.13 -12.02 -8.19
C ARG A 220 -0.74 -13.09 -7.49
N GLU A 221 -0.74 -14.31 -7.98
CA GLU A 221 -1.47 -15.39 -7.33
C GLU A 221 -1.02 -15.57 -5.88
N ARG A 222 0.29 -15.56 -5.62
CA ARG A 222 0.84 -15.68 -4.26
C ARG A 222 0.49 -14.46 -3.39
N LEU A 223 0.51 -13.28 -3.97
CA LEU A 223 0.10 -12.07 -3.25
C LEU A 223 -1.35 -12.17 -2.79
N LEU A 224 -2.24 -12.66 -3.65
CA LEU A 224 -3.67 -12.78 -3.36
C LEU A 224 -4.00 -13.88 -2.33
N THR A 225 -3.05 -14.73 -1.94
CA THR A 225 -3.24 -15.66 -0.82
C THR A 225 -2.88 -15.04 0.54
N GLN A 226 -2.30 -13.84 0.55
CA GLN A 226 -1.86 -13.20 1.80
C GLN A 226 -3.06 -12.59 2.54
N PRO A 227 -3.09 -12.62 3.88
CA PRO A 227 -4.23 -12.10 4.63
C PRO A 227 -4.32 -10.57 4.64
N LEU A 228 -3.20 -9.87 4.38
CA LEU A 228 -3.15 -8.41 4.39
C LEU A 228 -2.36 -7.92 3.19
N LEU A 229 -2.97 -7.02 2.42
CA LEU A 229 -2.30 -6.31 1.33
C LEU A 229 -2.21 -4.81 1.65
N HIS A 230 -1.16 -4.18 1.16
CA HIS A 230 -1.04 -2.72 1.11
C HIS A 230 -1.15 -2.29 -0.35
N ALA A 231 -1.89 -1.23 -0.61
CA ALA A 231 -2.09 -0.70 -1.95
C ALA A 231 -1.92 0.81 -2.01
N ASP A 232 -1.37 1.30 -3.12
CA ASP A 232 -1.20 2.73 -3.39
C ASP A 232 -1.11 2.92 -4.91
N GLU A 233 -1.31 4.14 -5.40
CA GLU A 233 -1.13 4.42 -6.82
C GLU A 233 -0.46 5.78 -7.03
N THR A 234 0.15 5.92 -8.21
CA THR A 234 0.78 7.18 -8.62
C THR A 234 0.50 7.45 -10.10
N SER A 235 0.30 8.72 -10.43
CA SER A 235 0.13 9.13 -11.82
C SER A 235 1.44 8.97 -12.60
N TYR A 236 1.31 8.62 -13.88
CA TYR A 236 2.43 8.43 -14.78
C TYR A 236 2.03 8.86 -16.19
N ARG A 237 2.96 9.41 -16.94
CA ARG A 237 2.71 9.85 -18.31
C ARG A 237 3.20 8.81 -19.32
N VAL A 238 2.28 8.38 -20.18
CA VAL A 238 2.58 7.52 -21.35
C VAL A 238 2.27 8.35 -22.59
N LEU A 239 3.22 8.53 -23.50
CA LEU A 239 3.06 9.40 -24.68
C LEU A 239 2.05 8.85 -25.67
N GLU A 240 1.85 7.55 -25.69
CA GLU A 240 0.87 6.87 -26.53
C GLU A 240 -0.58 7.09 -26.06
N SER A 241 -0.74 7.50 -24.80
CA SER A 241 -2.07 7.65 -24.20
C SER A 241 -2.78 8.91 -24.69
N ASP A 242 -4.05 8.79 -25.05
CA ASP A 242 -4.92 9.92 -25.34
C ASP A 242 -5.20 10.77 -24.09
N SER A 243 -5.15 10.16 -22.90
CA SER A 243 -5.22 10.87 -21.63
C SER A 243 -3.85 11.42 -21.23
N GLN A 244 -3.82 12.56 -20.56
CA GLN A 244 -2.56 13.16 -20.11
C GLN A 244 -1.85 12.31 -19.05
N LEU A 245 -2.60 11.53 -18.29
CA LEU A 245 -2.09 10.72 -17.20
C LEU A 245 -2.62 9.30 -17.27
N THR A 246 -1.75 8.35 -16.98
CA THR A 246 -2.05 6.96 -16.68
C THR A 246 -1.58 6.68 -15.26
N TYR A 247 -1.69 5.45 -14.77
CA TYR A 247 -1.43 5.16 -13.36
C TYR A 247 -0.64 3.87 -13.19
N TYR A 248 0.34 3.91 -12.28
CA TYR A 248 0.91 2.70 -11.69
C TYR A 248 0.25 2.46 -10.34
N TRP A 249 -0.30 1.29 -10.20
CA TRP A 249 -0.85 0.76 -8.95
C TRP A 249 0.20 -0.13 -8.31
N THR A 250 0.38 -0.04 -7.01
CA THR A 250 1.32 -0.87 -6.26
C THR A 250 0.52 -1.71 -5.27
N PHE A 251 0.75 -3.02 -5.29
CA PHE A 251 0.13 -3.97 -4.35
C PHE A 251 1.26 -4.73 -3.67
N LEU A 252 1.21 -4.88 -2.35
CA LEU A 252 2.26 -5.61 -1.64
C LEU A 252 1.73 -6.30 -0.39
N SER A 253 2.40 -7.39 -0.03
CA SER A 253 2.08 -8.17 1.16
C SER A 253 2.48 -7.44 2.45
N GLY A 254 1.89 -7.83 3.57
CA GLY A 254 2.18 -7.28 4.88
C GLY A 254 3.63 -7.45 5.31
N LYS A 255 4.01 -6.71 6.35
CA LYS A 255 5.40 -6.66 6.85
C LYS A 255 5.87 -8.01 7.42
N ALA A 256 4.95 -8.74 8.05
CA ALA A 256 5.25 -9.99 8.77
C ALA A 256 5.22 -11.24 7.89
N GLU A 257 4.93 -11.09 6.59
CA GLU A 257 4.78 -12.25 5.71
C GLU A 257 6.12 -12.84 5.30
N ASN A 258 6.23 -14.17 5.38
CA ASN A 258 7.44 -14.89 4.99
C ASN A 258 7.76 -14.73 3.49
N GLN A 259 6.73 -14.57 2.68
CA GLN A 259 6.87 -14.32 1.24
C GLN A 259 6.52 -12.85 0.97
N ALA A 260 7.46 -11.96 1.18
CA ALA A 260 7.28 -10.53 0.96
C ALA A 260 7.26 -10.22 -0.54
N ILE A 261 6.10 -9.81 -1.05
CA ILE A 261 5.86 -9.54 -2.48
C ILE A 261 5.56 -8.05 -2.67
N THR A 262 6.06 -7.47 -3.76
CA THR A 262 5.68 -6.14 -4.24
C THR A 262 5.38 -6.25 -5.73
N LEU A 263 4.17 -5.86 -6.13
CA LEU A 263 3.75 -5.84 -7.53
C LEU A 263 3.38 -4.43 -7.97
N TYR A 264 3.74 -4.11 -9.21
CA TYR A 264 3.31 -2.88 -9.88
C TYR A 264 2.41 -3.26 -11.05
N HIS A 265 1.26 -2.60 -11.14
CA HIS A 265 0.30 -2.79 -12.24
C HIS A 265 0.09 -1.44 -12.93
N HIS A 266 0.23 -1.40 -14.25
CA HIS A 266 -0.01 -0.18 -15.03
C HIS A 266 -1.40 -0.23 -15.67
N ASP A 267 -2.20 0.83 -15.51
CA ASP A 267 -3.49 1.00 -16.18
C ASP A 267 -3.68 2.45 -16.60
N GLN A 268 -4.46 2.66 -17.63
CA GLN A 268 -4.84 4.01 -18.10
C GLN A 268 -5.81 4.69 -17.13
N ARG A 269 -6.57 3.89 -16.40
CA ARG A 269 -7.66 4.36 -15.53
C ARG A 269 -7.19 4.53 -14.10
N ARG A 270 -7.73 5.54 -13.42
CA ARG A 270 -7.66 5.69 -11.97
C ARG A 270 -9.05 5.41 -11.40
N SER A 271 -9.42 4.14 -11.32
CA SER A 271 -10.78 3.76 -10.91
C SER A 271 -10.77 2.48 -10.08
N GLY A 272 -11.82 2.28 -9.32
CA GLY A 272 -12.02 1.06 -8.54
C GLY A 272 -12.08 -0.21 -9.40
N LEU A 273 -12.46 -0.08 -10.65
CA LEU A 273 -12.47 -1.22 -11.57
C LEU A 273 -11.08 -1.84 -11.75
N VAL A 274 -10.02 -1.01 -11.77
CA VAL A 274 -8.64 -1.50 -11.88
C VAL A 274 -8.28 -2.36 -10.65
N VAL A 275 -8.63 -1.87 -9.47
CA VAL A 275 -8.40 -2.59 -8.21
C VAL A 275 -9.19 -3.90 -8.21
N GLN A 276 -10.46 -3.84 -8.60
CA GLN A 276 -11.36 -5.00 -8.66
C GLN A 276 -10.84 -6.04 -9.67
N GLU A 277 -10.43 -5.62 -10.85
CA GLU A 277 -9.86 -6.50 -11.88
C GLU A 277 -8.54 -7.13 -11.40
N PHE A 278 -7.70 -6.37 -10.69
CA PHE A 278 -6.44 -6.87 -10.15
C PHE A 278 -6.65 -7.84 -8.99
N LEU A 279 -7.50 -7.49 -8.03
CA LEU A 279 -7.71 -8.29 -6.82
C LEU A 279 -8.67 -9.47 -7.04
N GLY A 280 -9.63 -9.34 -7.99
CA GLY A 280 -10.60 -10.40 -8.27
C GLY A 280 -11.42 -10.76 -7.02
N ASP A 281 -11.46 -12.04 -6.69
CA ASP A 281 -12.20 -12.59 -5.55
C ASP A 281 -11.41 -12.52 -4.23
N TYR A 282 -10.40 -11.67 -4.13
CA TYR A 282 -9.59 -11.54 -2.92
C TYR A 282 -10.45 -11.22 -1.71
N SER A 283 -10.31 -11.99 -0.65
CA SER A 283 -11.00 -11.81 0.63
C SER A 283 -9.97 -11.68 1.75
N GLY A 284 -9.73 -10.45 2.18
CA GLY A 284 -8.75 -10.17 3.23
C GLY A 284 -8.75 -8.68 3.56
N TYR A 285 -7.67 -8.21 4.13
CA TYR A 285 -7.53 -6.80 4.47
C TYR A 285 -6.75 -6.06 3.41
N VAL A 286 -7.25 -4.92 2.95
CA VAL A 286 -6.53 -4.01 2.05
C VAL A 286 -6.26 -2.70 2.77
N HIS A 287 -4.99 -2.43 3.06
CA HIS A 287 -4.55 -1.17 3.66
C HIS A 287 -4.18 -0.19 2.54
N CYS A 288 -4.94 0.87 2.42
CA CYS A 288 -4.76 1.87 1.35
C CYS A 288 -4.89 3.28 1.91
N ASP A 289 -4.43 4.25 1.14
CA ASP A 289 -4.53 5.65 1.51
C ASP A 289 -5.90 6.20 1.12
N MET A 290 -6.55 6.87 2.07
CA MET A 290 -7.87 7.47 1.90
C MET A 290 -7.71 8.97 1.59
N LEU A 291 -7.00 9.27 0.49
CA LEU A 291 -6.74 10.66 0.11
C LEU A 291 -7.79 11.19 -0.87
N ARG A 292 -8.15 12.46 -0.71
CA ARG A 292 -9.06 13.15 -1.64
C ARG A 292 -8.33 13.51 -2.93
N GLN A 293 -9.02 13.38 -4.05
CA GLN A 293 -8.61 14.00 -5.31
C GLN A 293 -8.68 15.53 -5.20
#